data_bdeba803d113a7fbbebeeed1c24cf9a9
#
_entry.id   bdeba803d113a7fbbebeeed1c24cf9a9
#
_cell.length_a   1.000
_cell.length_b   1.000
_cell.length_c   1.000
_cell.angle_alpha   90.00
_cell.angle_beta   90.00
_cell.angle_gamma   90.00
#
_symmetry.space_group_name_H-M   'P 1'
#
loop_
_entity.id
_entity.type
_entity.pdbx_description
1 polymer ?
#
loop_
_entity_poly.entity_id
_entity_poly.type
_entity_poly.pdbx_seq_one_letter_code
_entity_poly.pdbx_strand_id
1 'polypeptide(L)'
;HGWRSVQWLEQLERLDAAVAGLARRVPAGTRIILTADHGMVDTGPDRRIDISARPALAHDVVAVAGEPRFTHLYVPGSDQDAASEVAQRWRDELGERALWIGTRAEASQHLGPVGQRAAGVLGDVLVAMSQEWVVVDPRVHSESAIVMPGVHGSITPAETTIPLLTTLT
;
A
#
# COMPACT_ATOMS: atom_id res chain seq x y z
N HIS A 1 -14.49 7.45 -2.06
CA HIS A 1 -15.54 6.54 -1.62
C HIS A 1 -14.91 5.19 -1.31
N GLY A 2 -15.34 4.52 -0.24
CA GLY A 2 -14.84 3.19 0.11
C GLY A 2 -15.34 2.09 -0.83
N TRP A 3 -14.71 0.93 -0.78
CA TRP A 3 -15.15 -0.24 -1.52
C TRP A 3 -16.52 -0.72 -0.98
N ARG A 4 -17.34 -1.33 -1.83
CA ARG A 4 -18.76 -1.65 -1.56
C ARG A 4 -19.69 -0.45 -1.37
N SER A 5 -19.22 0.78 -1.58
CA SER A 5 -20.11 1.94 -1.65
C SER A 5 -20.98 1.91 -2.92
N VAL A 6 -22.07 2.67 -2.94
CA VAL A 6 -22.90 2.82 -4.14
C VAL A 6 -22.07 3.35 -5.31
N GLN A 7 -21.20 4.32 -5.06
CA GLN A 7 -20.30 4.89 -6.08
C GLN A 7 -19.31 3.85 -6.62
N TRP A 8 -18.80 2.96 -5.77
CA TRP A 8 -17.93 1.86 -6.21
C TRP A 8 -18.70 0.89 -7.11
N LEU A 9 -19.94 0.51 -6.74
CA LEU A 9 -20.78 -0.36 -7.55
C LEU A 9 -21.09 0.26 -8.91
N GLU A 10 -21.42 1.57 -8.97
CA GLU A 10 -21.64 2.28 -10.22
C GLU A 10 -20.41 2.24 -11.15
N GLN A 11 -19.20 2.35 -10.60
CA GLN A 11 -17.98 2.25 -11.40
C GLN A 11 -17.77 0.81 -11.92
N LEU A 12 -18.08 -0.20 -11.11
CA LEU A 12 -17.99 -1.60 -11.52
C LEU A 12 -18.98 -1.91 -12.66
N GLU A 13 -20.22 -1.42 -12.59
CA GLU A 13 -21.22 -1.54 -13.66
C GLU A 13 -20.75 -0.86 -14.96
N ARG A 14 -20.14 0.32 -14.85
CA ARG A 14 -19.57 1.03 -16.01
C ARG A 14 -18.42 0.25 -16.63
N LEU A 15 -17.55 -0.35 -15.82
CA LEU A 15 -16.46 -1.19 -16.28
C LEU A 15 -17.01 -2.42 -17.02
N ASP A 16 -18.00 -3.12 -16.44
CA ASP A 16 -18.65 -4.28 -17.05
C ASP A 16 -19.24 -3.93 -18.43
N ALA A 17 -20.00 -2.83 -18.51
CA ALA A 17 -20.55 -2.35 -19.76
C ALA A 17 -19.48 -2.01 -20.81
N ALA A 18 -18.35 -1.43 -20.39
CA ALA A 18 -17.23 -1.10 -21.26
C ALA A 18 -16.55 -2.36 -21.81
N VAL A 19 -16.30 -3.36 -20.94
CA VAL A 19 -15.73 -4.66 -21.33
C VAL A 19 -16.66 -5.41 -22.28
N ALA A 20 -17.96 -5.45 -21.99
CA ALA A 20 -18.96 -6.02 -22.88
C ALA A 20 -19.02 -5.30 -24.25
N GLY A 21 -18.89 -3.96 -24.24
CA GLY A 21 -18.79 -3.17 -25.47
C GLY A 21 -17.51 -3.44 -26.25
N LEU A 22 -16.39 -3.65 -25.59
CA LEU A 22 -15.13 -4.05 -26.23
C LEU A 22 -15.25 -5.42 -26.88
N ALA A 23 -15.79 -6.40 -26.18
CA ALA A 23 -15.95 -7.77 -26.66
C ALA A 23 -16.76 -7.85 -27.97
N ARG A 24 -17.76 -6.97 -28.17
CA ARG A 24 -18.56 -6.90 -29.41
C ARG A 24 -17.83 -6.23 -30.57
N ARG A 25 -16.77 -5.48 -30.34
CA ARG A 25 -16.07 -4.68 -31.36
C ARG A 25 -14.75 -5.28 -31.84
N VAL A 26 -14.16 -6.15 -31.04
CA VAL A 26 -12.91 -6.81 -31.45
C VAL A 26 -13.18 -7.96 -32.40
N PRO A 27 -12.22 -8.34 -33.28
CA PRO A 27 -12.37 -9.48 -34.15
C PRO A 27 -12.66 -10.78 -33.42
N ALA A 28 -13.41 -11.70 -34.03
CA ALA A 28 -13.62 -13.05 -33.52
C ALA A 28 -12.27 -13.76 -33.29
N GLY A 29 -12.14 -14.50 -32.20
CA GLY A 29 -10.91 -15.14 -31.78
C GLY A 29 -9.99 -14.24 -30.97
N THR A 30 -10.39 -13.01 -30.66
CA THR A 30 -9.62 -12.14 -29.72
C THR A 30 -9.79 -12.62 -28.29
N ARG A 31 -8.68 -12.81 -27.59
CA ARG A 31 -8.69 -13.07 -26.14
C ARG A 31 -8.67 -11.75 -25.38
N ILE A 32 -9.65 -11.54 -24.52
CA ILE A 32 -9.69 -10.42 -23.58
C ILE A 32 -9.28 -10.94 -22.21
N ILE A 33 -8.36 -10.25 -21.56
CA ILE A 33 -7.91 -10.51 -20.19
C ILE A 33 -8.21 -9.27 -19.36
N LEU A 34 -8.96 -9.42 -18.27
CA LEU A 34 -9.23 -8.38 -17.29
C LEU A 34 -8.56 -8.76 -15.97
N THR A 35 -7.74 -7.85 -15.47
CA THR A 35 -7.05 -7.99 -14.18
C THR A 35 -7.00 -6.63 -13.49
N ALA A 36 -6.51 -6.59 -12.25
CA ALA A 36 -6.24 -5.38 -11.48
C ALA A 36 -4.77 -5.33 -11.07
N ASP A 37 -4.28 -4.15 -10.73
CA ASP A 37 -2.93 -3.92 -10.21
C ASP A 37 -2.83 -4.27 -8.71
N HIS A 38 -3.88 -4.02 -7.94
CA HIS A 38 -4.02 -4.34 -6.51
C HIS A 38 -5.49 -4.39 -6.10
N GLY A 39 -5.74 -4.91 -4.90
CA GLY A 39 -7.00 -4.73 -4.19
C GLY A 39 -6.96 -3.49 -3.28
N MET A 40 -7.87 -3.40 -2.31
CA MET A 40 -7.93 -2.27 -1.37
C MET A 40 -8.65 -2.64 -0.08
N VAL A 41 -8.45 -1.81 0.94
CA VAL A 41 -9.20 -1.84 2.19
C VAL A 41 -9.78 -0.46 2.50
N ASP A 42 -10.87 -0.41 3.27
CA ASP A 42 -11.38 0.84 3.81
C ASP A 42 -10.77 1.09 5.19
N THR A 43 -10.42 2.35 5.45
CA THR A 43 -9.89 2.81 6.75
C THR A 43 -10.80 3.86 7.37
N GLY A 44 -10.99 3.76 8.68
CA GLY A 44 -11.72 4.76 9.48
C GLY A 44 -10.77 5.80 10.12
N PRO A 45 -11.32 6.90 10.67
CA PRO A 45 -10.54 7.93 11.35
C PRO A 45 -9.73 7.41 12.53
N ASP A 46 -10.26 6.43 13.25
CA ASP A 46 -9.67 5.78 14.42
C ASP A 46 -8.58 4.75 14.08
N ARG A 47 -8.38 4.47 12.80
CA ARG A 47 -7.37 3.54 12.29
C ARG A 47 -6.15 4.25 11.67
N ARG A 48 -6.01 5.55 11.89
CA ARG A 48 -4.91 6.37 11.37
C ARG A 48 -3.87 6.64 12.44
N ILE A 49 -2.63 6.28 12.14
CA ILE A 49 -1.48 6.49 13.02
C ILE A 49 -0.70 7.68 12.48
N ASP A 50 -0.84 8.81 13.13
CA ASP A 50 -0.09 10.03 12.80
C ASP A 50 1.31 9.95 13.43
N ILE A 51 2.33 9.88 12.57
CA ILE A 51 3.74 9.84 12.99
C ILE A 51 4.12 11.15 13.71
N SER A 52 3.64 12.29 13.25
CA SER A 52 4.02 13.60 13.78
C SER A 52 3.54 13.79 15.23
N ALA A 53 2.48 13.11 15.61
CA ALA A 53 1.93 13.11 16.96
C ALA A 53 2.56 12.06 17.90
N ARG A 54 3.50 11.26 17.42
CA ARG A 54 4.12 10.13 18.14
C ARG A 54 5.64 10.22 18.14
N PRO A 55 6.26 10.85 19.16
CA PRO A 55 7.72 11.03 19.22
C PRO A 55 8.52 9.73 19.04
N ALA A 56 8.04 8.61 19.58
CA ALA A 56 8.70 7.32 19.43
C ALA A 56 8.76 6.84 17.97
N LEU A 57 7.73 7.11 17.15
CA LEU A 57 7.72 6.78 15.73
C LEU A 57 8.50 7.81 14.89
N ALA A 58 8.52 9.07 15.30
CA ALA A 58 9.21 10.14 14.56
C ALA A 58 10.72 10.18 14.81
N HIS A 59 11.21 9.63 15.92
CA HIS A 59 12.63 9.66 16.28
C HIS A 59 13.48 8.92 15.22
N ASP A 60 14.56 9.57 14.78
CA ASP A 60 15.49 9.08 13.74
C ASP A 60 14.83 8.76 12.37
N VAL A 61 13.65 9.32 12.10
CA VAL A 61 13.02 9.27 10.79
C VAL A 61 13.11 10.64 10.13
N VAL A 62 13.96 10.76 9.10
CA VAL A 62 14.21 12.03 8.40
C VAL A 62 13.27 12.26 7.23
N ALA A 63 12.71 11.20 6.67
CA ALA A 63 11.71 11.27 5.61
C ALA A 63 10.78 10.06 5.64
N VAL A 64 9.58 10.25 5.11
CA VAL A 64 8.55 9.23 4.94
C VAL A 64 8.07 9.26 3.49
N ALA A 65 7.88 8.09 2.89
CA ALA A 65 7.32 7.93 1.55
C ALA A 65 6.55 6.61 1.42
N GLY A 66 6.14 6.26 0.22
CA GLY A 66 5.35 5.05 -0.05
C GLY A 66 3.87 5.27 0.20
N GLU A 67 3.14 4.17 0.26
CA GLU A 67 1.70 4.17 0.50
C GLU A 67 1.38 4.15 2.01
N PRO A 68 0.23 4.68 2.44
CA PRO A 68 -0.14 4.70 3.87
C PRO A 68 -0.20 3.32 4.52
N ARG A 69 -0.28 2.27 3.70
CA ARG A 69 -0.32 0.88 4.16
C ARG A 69 0.99 0.12 3.91
N PHE A 70 1.92 0.71 3.14
CA PHE A 70 3.29 0.21 2.96
C PHE A 70 4.26 1.39 2.98
N THR A 71 4.55 1.83 4.20
CA THR A 71 5.30 3.07 4.44
C THR A 71 6.81 2.81 4.38
N HIS A 72 7.52 3.69 3.70
CA HIS A 72 8.96 3.73 3.65
C HIS A 72 9.48 4.79 4.60
N LEU A 73 10.39 4.41 5.49
CA LEU A 73 11.05 5.30 6.45
C LEU A 73 12.52 5.42 6.06
N TYR A 74 13.03 6.63 6.11
CA TYR A 74 14.43 6.92 5.82
C TYR A 74 15.11 7.39 7.11
N VAL A 75 16.27 6.82 7.42
CA VAL A 75 17.06 7.17 8.59
C VAL A 75 18.24 8.07 8.21
N PRO A 76 18.84 8.82 9.15
CA PRO A 76 20.01 9.65 8.88
C PRO A 76 21.16 8.83 8.27
N GLY A 77 21.70 9.28 7.14
CA GLY A 77 22.83 8.63 6.46
C GLY A 77 22.56 7.23 5.91
N SER A 78 21.30 6.75 5.92
CA SER A 78 20.94 5.36 5.57
C SER A 78 21.77 4.32 6.34
N ASP A 79 22.06 4.61 7.60
CA ASP A 79 22.82 3.75 8.50
C ASP A 79 22.05 2.49 8.85
N GLN A 80 22.70 1.33 8.76
CA GLN A 80 22.04 0.04 8.91
C GLN A 80 21.69 -0.28 10.38
N ASP A 81 22.52 0.16 11.33
CA ASP A 81 22.25 -0.05 12.75
C ASP A 81 21.08 0.86 13.17
N ALA A 82 21.09 2.13 12.75
CA ALA A 82 19.96 3.05 12.97
C ALA A 82 18.67 2.53 12.36
N ALA A 83 18.71 1.95 11.14
CA ALA A 83 17.55 1.33 10.52
C ALA A 83 17.00 0.15 11.34
N SER A 84 17.89 -0.67 11.91
CA SER A 84 17.50 -1.80 12.76
C SER A 84 16.84 -1.33 14.06
N GLU A 85 17.39 -0.28 14.69
CA GLU A 85 16.82 0.33 15.90
C GLU A 85 15.45 0.97 15.62
N VAL A 86 15.29 1.70 14.50
CA VAL A 86 14.01 2.27 14.08
C VAL A 86 13.01 1.15 13.83
N ALA A 87 13.38 0.08 13.10
CA ALA A 87 12.49 -1.04 12.83
C ALA A 87 12.02 -1.71 14.13
N GLN A 88 12.92 -1.91 15.10
CA GLN A 88 12.55 -2.50 16.39
C GLN A 88 11.59 -1.60 17.17
N ARG A 89 11.89 -0.31 17.28
CA ARG A 89 11.04 0.67 17.95
C ARG A 89 9.62 0.73 17.32
N TRP A 90 9.53 0.67 16.01
CA TRP A 90 8.25 0.64 15.31
C TRP A 90 7.48 -0.66 15.56
N ARG A 91 8.16 -1.81 15.68
CA ARG A 91 7.51 -3.08 16.07
C ARG A 91 6.91 -2.97 17.46
N ASP A 92 7.66 -2.40 18.43
CA ASP A 92 7.22 -2.25 19.81
C ASP A 92 6.02 -1.30 19.93
N GLU A 93 6.02 -0.19 19.17
CA GLU A 93 4.96 0.81 19.18
C GLU A 93 3.68 0.35 18.45
N LEU A 94 3.82 -0.32 17.31
CA LEU A 94 2.68 -0.70 16.50
C LEU A 94 2.05 -2.03 16.92
N GLY A 95 2.84 -2.99 17.38
CA GLY A 95 2.37 -4.32 17.73
C GLY A 95 1.54 -4.95 16.59
N GLU A 96 0.36 -5.45 16.90
CA GLU A 96 -0.54 -6.13 15.95
C GLU A 96 -1.11 -5.21 14.85
N ARG A 97 -0.92 -3.89 14.94
CA ARG A 97 -1.34 -2.94 13.91
C ARG A 97 -0.48 -2.99 12.67
N ALA A 98 0.73 -3.53 12.77
CA ALA A 98 1.58 -3.84 11.63
C ALA A 98 1.57 -5.35 11.35
N LEU A 99 1.50 -5.71 10.07
CA LEU A 99 1.63 -7.09 9.62
C LEU A 99 3.10 -7.50 9.55
N TRP A 100 3.94 -6.58 9.12
CA TRP A 100 5.39 -6.77 9.03
C TRP A 100 6.12 -5.42 9.10
N ILE A 101 7.25 -5.41 9.78
CA ILE A 101 8.18 -4.29 9.82
C ILE A 101 9.60 -4.84 9.70
N GLY A 102 10.37 -4.31 8.77
CA GLY A 102 11.75 -4.74 8.58
C GLY A 102 12.62 -3.72 7.86
N THR A 103 13.91 -3.98 7.88
CA THR A 103 14.88 -3.18 7.14
C THR A 103 14.78 -3.44 5.63
N ARG A 104 15.39 -2.56 4.82
CA ARG A 104 15.50 -2.75 3.36
C ARG A 104 16.10 -4.11 3.01
N ALA A 105 17.08 -4.60 3.75
CA ALA A 105 17.70 -5.91 3.52
C ALA A 105 16.72 -7.06 3.71
N GLU A 106 15.86 -6.97 4.73
CA GLU A 106 14.84 -7.97 5.03
C GLU A 106 13.66 -7.93 4.05
N ALA A 107 13.43 -6.79 3.38
CA ALA A 107 12.28 -6.62 2.47
C ALA A 107 12.31 -7.54 1.24
N SER A 108 13.47 -8.08 0.87
CA SER A 108 13.60 -9.00 -0.27
C SER A 108 12.73 -10.26 -0.16
N GLN A 109 12.39 -10.70 1.06
CA GLN A 109 11.47 -11.81 1.30
C GLN A 109 10.04 -11.55 0.81
N HIS A 110 9.62 -10.28 0.74
CA HIS A 110 8.30 -9.86 0.27
C HIS A 110 8.32 -9.28 -1.14
N LEU A 111 9.39 -8.57 -1.51
CA LEU A 111 9.51 -7.87 -2.78
C LEU A 111 10.22 -8.69 -3.87
N GLY A 112 10.85 -9.81 -3.48
CA GLY A 112 11.73 -10.56 -4.38
C GLY A 112 13.02 -9.78 -4.71
N PRO A 113 13.75 -10.15 -5.77
CA PRO A 113 14.98 -9.48 -6.17
C PRO A 113 14.74 -8.01 -6.54
N VAL A 114 15.39 -7.10 -5.82
CA VAL A 114 15.28 -5.66 -6.05
C VAL A 114 16.44 -5.19 -6.92
N GLY A 115 16.13 -4.63 -8.09
CA GLY A 115 17.14 -4.06 -9.00
C GLY A 115 17.78 -2.79 -8.41
N GLN A 116 19.00 -2.46 -8.84
CA GLN A 116 19.79 -1.33 -8.31
C GLN A 116 19.04 0.02 -8.31
N ARG A 117 18.23 0.30 -9.34
CA ARG A 117 17.44 1.54 -9.40
C ARG A 117 16.37 1.60 -8.32
N ALA A 118 15.66 0.50 -8.08
CA ALA A 118 14.63 0.42 -7.07
C ALA A 118 15.24 0.41 -5.66
N ALA A 119 16.39 -0.26 -5.46
CA ALA A 119 17.10 -0.26 -4.18
C ALA A 119 17.47 1.14 -3.70
N GLY A 120 17.80 2.06 -4.64
CA GLY A 120 18.13 3.44 -4.32
C GLY A 120 16.98 4.31 -3.82
N VAL A 121 15.73 3.87 -4.03
CA VAL A 121 14.52 4.62 -3.63
C VAL A 121 13.68 3.90 -2.58
N LEU A 122 14.03 2.66 -2.23
CA LEU A 122 13.41 1.99 -1.10
C LEU A 122 13.83 2.65 0.21
N GLY A 123 12.89 2.75 1.15
CA GLY A 123 13.18 3.18 2.52
C GLY A 123 14.20 2.28 3.21
N ASP A 124 14.87 2.80 4.21
CA ASP A 124 15.78 2.03 5.05
C ASP A 124 15.01 1.04 5.93
N VAL A 125 13.79 1.42 6.34
CA VAL A 125 12.79 0.59 7.00
C VAL A 125 11.49 0.62 6.23
N LEU A 126 10.81 -0.53 6.14
CA LEU A 126 9.52 -0.68 5.48
C LEU A 126 8.49 -1.23 6.47
N VAL A 127 7.29 -0.70 6.40
CA VAL A 127 6.19 -0.99 7.34
C VAL A 127 4.96 -1.41 6.57
N ALA A 128 4.59 -2.69 6.62
CA ALA A 128 3.33 -3.20 6.07
C ALA A 128 2.27 -3.22 7.17
N MET A 129 1.15 -2.55 6.96
CA MET A 129 0.08 -2.42 7.94
C MET A 129 -0.87 -3.62 7.93
N SER A 130 -1.40 -3.99 9.09
CA SER A 130 -2.41 -5.02 9.23
C SER A 130 -3.84 -4.45 9.24
N GLN A 131 -4.84 -5.30 9.02
CA GLN A 131 -6.26 -4.94 9.05
C GLN A 131 -6.54 -3.66 8.23
N GLU A 132 -7.19 -2.66 8.85
CA GLU A 132 -7.53 -1.37 8.25
C GLU A 132 -6.62 -0.21 8.71
N TRP A 133 -5.51 -0.54 9.42
CA TRP A 133 -4.58 0.47 9.91
C TRP A 133 -3.78 1.11 8.79
N VAL A 134 -3.52 2.40 8.93
CA VAL A 134 -2.69 3.21 8.03
C VAL A 134 -1.73 4.08 8.84
N VAL A 135 -0.61 4.39 8.23
CA VAL A 135 0.34 5.40 8.72
C VAL A 135 0.14 6.67 7.92
N VAL A 136 0.04 7.79 8.59
CA VAL A 136 -0.06 9.11 7.98
C VAL A 136 0.99 10.05 8.57
N ASP A 137 1.44 10.98 7.75
CA ASP A 137 2.35 12.05 8.17
C ASP A 137 1.86 13.36 7.55
N PRO A 138 1.24 14.26 8.34
CA PRO A 138 0.73 15.53 7.82
C PRO A 138 1.80 16.47 7.26
N ARG A 139 3.09 16.18 7.50
CA ARG A 139 4.20 16.96 6.93
C ARG A 139 4.41 16.67 5.44
N VAL A 140 3.97 15.50 4.96
CA VAL A 140 4.14 15.04 3.57
C VAL A 140 2.83 14.67 2.87
N HIS A 141 1.81 14.24 3.61
CA HIS A 141 0.50 13.89 3.06
C HIS A 141 -0.45 15.09 3.07
N SER A 142 -1.19 15.29 1.98
CA SER A 142 -2.26 16.30 1.95
C SER A 142 -3.43 15.90 2.87
N GLU A 143 -4.21 16.88 3.33
CA GLU A 143 -5.40 16.61 4.13
C GLU A 143 -6.37 15.64 3.44
N SER A 144 -6.55 15.78 2.12
CA SER A 144 -7.42 14.89 1.34
C SER A 144 -6.90 13.47 1.28
N ALA A 145 -5.58 13.26 1.20
CA ALA A 145 -4.98 11.95 1.25
C ALA A 145 -5.13 11.29 2.64
N ILE A 146 -4.97 12.08 3.70
CA ILE A 146 -5.09 11.60 5.08
C ILE A 146 -6.51 11.09 5.38
N VAL A 147 -7.55 11.74 4.85
CA VAL A 147 -8.95 11.37 5.12
C VAL A 147 -9.55 10.38 4.11
N MET A 148 -8.79 9.99 3.09
CA MET A 148 -9.25 9.05 2.07
C MET A 148 -9.66 7.71 2.69
N PRO A 149 -10.91 7.23 2.46
CA PRO A 149 -11.39 6.00 3.08
C PRO A 149 -10.79 4.74 2.43
N GLY A 150 -10.66 4.70 1.11
CA GLY A 150 -10.12 3.55 0.39
C GLY A 150 -8.61 3.67 0.22
N VAL A 151 -7.86 2.68 0.69
CA VAL A 151 -6.38 2.68 0.72
C VAL A 151 -5.83 1.30 0.36
N HIS A 152 -4.56 1.25 -0.01
CA HIS A 152 -3.87 0.01 -0.37
C HIS A 152 -2.37 0.11 -0.07
N GLY A 153 -1.60 -0.91 -0.46
CA GLY A 153 -0.15 -0.96 -0.42
C GLY A 153 0.41 -2.09 0.43
N SER A 154 -0.35 -2.60 1.42
CA SER A 154 0.12 -3.69 2.27
C SER A 154 0.09 -5.05 1.57
N ILE A 155 0.58 -6.06 2.26
CA ILE A 155 0.65 -7.45 1.79
C ILE A 155 -0.50 -8.33 2.32
N THR A 156 -1.64 -7.71 2.65
CA THR A 156 -2.83 -8.47 3.08
C THR A 156 -3.51 -9.16 1.89
N PRO A 157 -4.22 -10.29 2.10
CA PRO A 157 -4.97 -10.93 1.03
C PRO A 157 -5.96 -10.01 0.30
N ALA A 158 -6.57 -9.05 1.02
CA ALA A 158 -7.50 -8.09 0.42
C ALA A 158 -6.82 -7.14 -0.59
N GLU A 159 -5.52 -6.95 -0.49
CA GLU A 159 -4.73 -6.05 -1.35
C GLU A 159 -3.95 -6.81 -2.42
N THR A 160 -3.52 -8.06 -2.13
CA THR A 160 -2.67 -8.85 -3.03
C THR A 160 -3.44 -9.85 -3.89
N THR A 161 -4.68 -10.20 -3.52
CA THR A 161 -5.52 -11.07 -4.34
C THR A 161 -6.27 -10.25 -5.37
N ILE A 162 -5.88 -10.39 -6.63
CA ILE A 162 -6.46 -9.66 -7.77
C ILE A 162 -7.25 -10.60 -8.68
N PRO A 163 -8.27 -10.10 -9.40
CA PRO A 163 -9.01 -10.90 -10.36
C PRO A 163 -8.15 -11.22 -11.60
N LEU A 164 -8.37 -12.38 -12.16
CA LEU A 164 -7.92 -12.75 -13.51
C LEU A 164 -9.10 -13.35 -14.28
N LEU A 165 -9.79 -12.52 -15.04
CA LEU A 165 -10.92 -12.93 -15.85
C LEU A 165 -10.48 -13.01 -17.31
N THR A 166 -10.89 -14.07 -18.01
CA THR A 166 -10.55 -14.24 -19.42
C THR A 166 -11.79 -14.65 -20.22
N THR A 167 -11.91 -14.11 -21.40
CA THR A 167 -12.92 -14.54 -22.39
C THR A 167 -12.32 -14.57 -23.77
N LEU A 168 -12.91 -15.38 -24.65
CA LEU A 168 -12.61 -15.44 -26.08
C LEU A 168 -13.86 -14.95 -26.83
N THR A 169 -13.68 -14.00 -27.72
CA THR A 169 -14.79 -13.45 -28.55
C THR A 169 -14.98 -14.24 -29.83
#